data_e94cba8716b7369d5d666242fbd799f4
#
_entry.id   e94cba8716b7369d5d666242fbd799f4
#
_cell.length_a   1.000
_cell.length_b   1.000
_cell.length_c   1.000
_cell.angle_alpha   90.00
_cell.angle_beta   90.00
_cell.angle_gamma   90.00
#
_symmetry.space_group_name_H-M   'P 1'
#
loop_
_entity.id
_entity.type
_entity.pdbx_description
1 polymer ?
#
loop_
_entity_poly.entity_id
_entity_poly.type
_entity_poly.pdbx_seq_one_letter_code
_entity_poly.pdbx_strand_id
1 'polypeptide(L)'
;MNKTLKYIVLLTFACLVGKGYAQELKSEVFSLLNLDYPGLEKVKALHQEGKNADAAKALLDYYRARTNVKTPDINLNKITIGKEEQKWADDALQHTFFVHKGYQPSYNYGEDINWQYWPVKDNELRWQLHRHKWFTPMGKAYRVSGDEKYAKEWAHQYIDWISSSSVE
;
A
#
# COMPACT_ATOMS: atom_id res chain seq x y z
N MET A 1 23.50 18.19 -35.46
CA MET A 1 22.46 18.26 -34.42
C MET A 1 22.97 19.20 -33.33
N ASN A 2 22.30 20.32 -33.15
CA ASN A 2 22.79 21.47 -32.38
C ASN A 2 22.85 21.13 -30.88
N LYS A 3 23.96 21.48 -30.18
CA LYS A 3 24.13 21.15 -28.74
C LYS A 3 22.98 21.68 -27.86
N THR A 4 22.41 22.82 -28.22
CA THR A 4 21.27 23.46 -27.57
C THR A 4 20.01 22.58 -27.63
N LEU A 5 19.78 21.85 -28.71
CA LEU A 5 18.63 20.95 -28.87
C LEU A 5 18.76 19.71 -27.99
N LYS A 6 20.00 19.23 -27.74
CA LYS A 6 20.25 18.12 -26.81
C LYS A 6 19.89 18.46 -25.34
N TYR A 7 20.17 19.71 -24.93
CA TYR A 7 19.85 20.14 -23.56
C TYR A 7 18.34 20.39 -23.36
N ILE A 8 17.62 20.84 -24.39
CA ILE A 8 16.17 21.01 -24.35
C ILE A 8 15.48 19.64 -24.27
N VAL A 9 15.94 18.63 -25.01
CA VAL A 9 15.41 17.27 -24.94
C VAL A 9 15.74 16.61 -23.60
N LEU A 10 16.91 16.85 -22.99
CA LEU A 10 17.26 16.36 -21.67
C LEU A 10 16.44 17.04 -20.55
N LEU A 11 16.17 18.34 -20.64
CA LEU A 11 15.39 19.09 -19.68
C LEU A 11 13.90 18.70 -19.73
N THR A 12 13.34 18.41 -20.90
CA THR A 12 11.95 17.93 -21.03
C THR A 12 11.80 16.50 -20.53
N PHE A 13 12.84 15.64 -20.65
CA PHE A 13 12.79 14.29 -20.12
C PHE A 13 12.94 14.26 -18.58
N ALA A 14 13.74 15.18 -18.00
CA ALA A 14 13.88 15.32 -16.54
C ALA A 14 12.59 15.85 -15.87
N CYS A 15 11.77 16.65 -16.55
CA CYS A 15 10.47 17.10 -16.06
C CYS A 15 9.37 16.05 -16.14
N LEU A 16 9.54 14.98 -16.95
CA LEU A 16 8.57 13.90 -17.09
C LEU A 16 8.75 12.77 -16.06
N VAL A 17 9.94 12.67 -15.42
CA VAL A 17 10.23 11.63 -14.41
C VAL A 17 9.83 12.08 -12.99
N GLY A 18 9.47 13.35 -12.79
CA GLY A 18 9.15 13.94 -11.50
C GLY A 18 7.66 13.98 -11.11
N LYS A 19 6.75 13.53 -11.97
CA LYS A 19 5.35 13.32 -11.58
C LYS A 19 5.20 11.89 -11.07
N GLY A 20 5.58 11.67 -9.81
CA GLY A 20 5.06 10.55 -9.07
C GLY A 20 3.54 10.57 -9.26
N TYR A 21 2.98 9.46 -9.73
CA TYR A 21 1.54 9.27 -9.82
C TYR A 21 0.96 9.31 -8.40
N ALA A 22 0.76 10.52 -7.87
CA ALA A 22 -0.21 10.71 -6.83
C ALA A 22 -1.54 10.39 -7.52
N GLN A 23 -2.04 9.18 -7.37
CA GLN A 23 -3.36 8.83 -7.84
C GLN A 23 -4.32 9.78 -7.14
N GLU A 24 -4.84 10.74 -7.90
CA GLU A 24 -5.75 11.74 -7.36
C GLU A 24 -6.98 11.01 -6.83
N LEU A 25 -7.24 11.16 -5.55
CA LEU A 25 -8.39 10.51 -4.94
C LEU A 25 -9.66 11.06 -5.62
N LYS A 26 -10.43 10.18 -6.26
CA LYS A 26 -11.65 10.56 -6.95
C LYS A 26 -12.63 11.18 -5.95
N SER A 27 -13.29 12.27 -6.32
CA SER A 27 -14.23 13.00 -5.45
C SER A 27 -15.37 12.12 -4.93
N GLU A 28 -15.77 11.10 -5.72
CA GLU A 28 -16.82 10.15 -5.36
C GLU A 28 -16.50 9.35 -4.09
N VAL A 29 -15.23 9.18 -3.75
CA VAL A 29 -14.82 8.48 -2.51
C VAL A 29 -15.38 9.19 -1.28
N PHE A 30 -15.42 10.54 -1.29
CA PHE A 30 -15.93 11.30 -0.16
C PHE A 30 -17.42 11.10 0.07
N SER A 31 -18.20 10.80 -0.98
CA SER A 31 -19.64 10.50 -0.85
C SER A 31 -19.91 9.14 -0.18
N LEU A 32 -18.91 8.25 -0.15
CA LEU A 32 -19.00 6.95 0.50
C LEU A 32 -18.61 7.01 1.99
N LEU A 33 -18.09 8.15 2.46
CA LEU A 33 -17.64 8.33 3.82
C LEU A 33 -18.69 9.08 4.65
N ASN A 34 -18.87 8.66 5.90
CA ASN A 34 -19.61 9.48 6.86
C ASN A 34 -18.70 10.63 7.32
N LEU A 35 -18.75 11.76 6.61
CA LEU A 35 -17.96 12.95 6.93
C LEU A 35 -18.42 13.70 8.17
N ASP A 36 -19.53 13.29 8.82
CA ASP A 36 -19.97 13.78 10.12
C ASP A 36 -19.33 13.01 11.27
N TYR A 37 -18.49 12.03 10.98
CA TYR A 37 -17.76 11.29 12.00
C TYR A 37 -16.74 12.22 12.69
N PRO A 38 -16.66 12.21 14.05
CA PRO A 38 -15.76 13.08 14.80
C PRO A 38 -14.30 13.00 14.32
N GLY A 39 -13.69 14.16 14.08
CA GLY A 39 -12.33 14.31 13.57
C GLY A 39 -12.23 14.43 12.05
N LEU A 40 -13.35 14.35 11.31
CA LEU A 40 -13.39 14.54 9.87
C LEU A 40 -13.93 15.93 9.45
N GLU A 41 -14.11 16.87 10.38
CA GLU A 41 -14.67 18.19 10.13
C GLU A 41 -13.86 18.95 9.06
N LYS A 42 -12.53 18.87 9.12
CA LYS A 42 -11.64 19.51 8.15
C LYS A 42 -11.77 18.86 6.76
N VAL A 43 -11.89 17.53 6.70
CA VAL A 43 -12.11 16.80 5.44
C VAL A 43 -13.41 17.22 4.79
N LYS A 44 -14.49 17.28 5.60
CA LYS A 44 -15.81 17.71 5.17
C LYS A 44 -15.78 19.12 4.59
N ALA A 45 -15.21 20.08 5.31
CA ALA A 45 -15.13 21.48 4.88
C ALA A 45 -14.39 21.63 3.54
N LEU A 46 -13.22 21.01 3.42
CA LEU A 46 -12.41 21.06 2.21
C LEU A 46 -13.13 20.42 1.02
N HIS A 47 -13.83 19.30 1.24
CA HIS A 47 -14.62 18.64 0.19
C HIS A 47 -15.78 19.52 -0.27
N GLN A 48 -16.50 20.15 0.67
CA GLN A 48 -17.61 21.08 0.34
C GLN A 48 -17.13 22.33 -0.42
N GLU A 49 -15.88 22.76 -0.20
CA GLU A 49 -15.23 23.82 -0.98
C GLU A 49 -14.71 23.37 -2.34
N GLY A 50 -14.87 22.10 -2.72
CA GLY A 50 -14.33 21.52 -3.96
C GLY A 50 -12.81 21.28 -3.94
N LYS A 51 -12.14 21.46 -2.80
CA LYS A 51 -10.69 21.27 -2.60
C LYS A 51 -10.36 19.80 -2.34
N ASN A 52 -10.68 18.93 -3.30
CA ASN A 52 -10.61 17.47 -3.08
C ASN A 52 -9.19 16.94 -2.81
N ALA A 53 -8.14 17.54 -3.41
CA ALA A 53 -6.76 17.15 -3.13
C ALA A 53 -6.38 17.46 -1.67
N ASP A 54 -6.76 18.63 -1.15
CA ASP A 54 -6.53 18.99 0.25
C ASP A 54 -7.38 18.14 1.20
N ALA A 55 -8.62 17.83 0.82
CA ALA A 55 -9.49 16.91 1.56
C ALA A 55 -8.88 15.51 1.66
N ALA A 56 -8.31 14.98 0.57
CA ALA A 56 -7.62 13.70 0.55
C ALA A 56 -6.40 13.70 1.49
N LYS A 57 -5.62 14.77 1.46
CA LYS A 57 -4.48 14.93 2.38
C LYS A 57 -4.96 14.99 3.84
N ALA A 58 -5.99 15.77 4.13
CA ALA A 58 -6.54 15.87 5.48
C ALA A 58 -7.09 14.52 5.98
N LEU A 59 -7.70 13.72 5.10
CA LEU A 59 -8.18 12.36 5.39
C LEU A 59 -7.00 11.42 5.72
N LEU A 60 -5.92 11.49 4.94
CA LEU A 60 -4.71 10.71 5.20
C LEU A 60 -4.09 11.10 6.55
N ASP A 61 -3.99 12.40 6.84
CA ASP A 61 -3.47 12.90 8.13
C ASP A 61 -4.34 12.41 9.30
N TYR A 62 -5.67 12.40 9.14
CA TYR A 62 -6.59 11.82 10.12
C TYR A 62 -6.31 10.34 10.38
N TYR A 63 -6.17 9.52 9.33
CA TYR A 63 -5.87 8.09 9.51
C TYR A 63 -4.49 7.84 10.12
N ARG A 64 -3.50 8.65 9.78
CA ARG A 64 -2.14 8.55 10.37
C ARG A 64 -2.12 8.91 11.85
N ALA A 65 -2.91 9.89 12.24
CA ALA A 65 -3.01 10.34 13.63
C ALA A 65 -3.84 9.40 14.51
N ARG A 66 -4.62 8.48 13.94
CA ARG A 66 -5.49 7.59 14.73
C ARG A 66 -4.68 6.62 15.58
N THR A 67 -5.01 6.63 16.89
CA THR A 67 -4.45 5.71 17.90
C THR A 67 -5.53 4.93 18.63
N ASN A 68 -6.81 5.26 18.38
CA ASN A 68 -7.97 4.66 19.04
C ASN A 68 -8.49 3.39 18.38
N VAL A 69 -7.87 2.94 17.29
CA VAL A 69 -8.23 1.66 16.66
C VAL A 69 -7.72 0.53 17.54
N LYS A 70 -8.65 -0.30 18.01
CA LYS A 70 -8.33 -1.48 18.81
C LYS A 70 -8.30 -2.72 17.91
N THR A 71 -7.20 -3.42 17.92
CA THR A 71 -7.09 -4.77 17.36
C THR A 71 -6.57 -5.70 18.46
N PRO A 72 -6.97 -6.98 18.48
CA PRO A 72 -6.51 -7.90 19.51
C PRO A 72 -5.00 -8.03 19.59
N ASP A 73 -4.32 -7.97 18.44
CA ASP A 73 -2.93 -8.36 18.30
C ASP A 73 -1.97 -7.17 18.10
N ILE A 74 -2.48 -5.95 17.88
CA ILE A 74 -1.65 -4.79 17.57
C ILE A 74 -1.99 -3.61 18.46
N ASN A 75 -1.01 -3.16 19.25
CA ASN A 75 -1.10 -1.91 19.98
C ASN A 75 -0.53 -0.77 19.14
N LEU A 76 -1.41 0.04 18.54
CA LEU A 76 -1.02 1.14 17.67
C LEU A 76 -0.19 2.24 18.35
N ASN A 77 -0.23 2.32 19.70
CA ASN A 77 0.56 3.27 20.46
C ASN A 77 2.00 2.79 20.73
N LYS A 78 2.26 1.49 20.53
CA LYS A 78 3.57 0.86 20.80
C LYS A 78 3.91 -0.16 19.72
N ILE A 79 3.81 0.25 18.46
CA ILE A 79 4.17 -0.64 17.36
C ILE A 79 5.68 -0.83 17.36
N THR A 80 6.08 -2.09 17.39
CA THR A 80 7.45 -2.54 17.16
C THR A 80 7.43 -3.59 16.05
N ILE A 81 8.57 -3.76 15.39
CA ILE A 81 8.74 -4.79 14.39
C ILE A 81 9.98 -5.62 14.75
N GLY A 82 9.81 -6.94 14.81
CA GLY A 82 10.91 -7.87 15.02
C GLY A 82 11.74 -8.08 13.75
N LYS A 83 12.97 -8.59 13.88
CA LYS A 83 13.86 -8.84 12.74
C LYS A 83 13.24 -9.74 11.68
N GLU A 84 12.53 -10.78 12.11
CA GLU A 84 11.85 -11.72 11.21
C GLU A 84 10.69 -11.06 10.47
N GLU A 85 9.85 -10.30 11.18
CA GLU A 85 8.75 -9.54 10.57
C GLU A 85 9.27 -8.47 9.60
N GLN A 86 10.39 -7.79 9.96
CA GLN A 86 11.03 -6.83 9.06
C GLN A 86 11.49 -7.52 7.77
N LYS A 87 12.14 -8.71 7.90
CA LYS A 87 12.52 -9.50 6.73
C LYS A 87 11.31 -9.85 5.86
N TRP A 88 10.20 -10.28 6.44
CA TRP A 88 8.98 -10.59 5.66
C TRP A 88 8.40 -9.37 4.96
N ALA A 89 8.48 -8.20 5.59
CA ALA A 89 8.06 -6.95 4.98
C ALA A 89 8.96 -6.56 3.79
N ASP A 90 10.28 -6.73 3.94
CA ASP A 90 11.26 -6.42 2.89
C ASP A 90 11.18 -7.44 1.73
N ASP A 91 11.02 -8.72 2.04
CA ASP A 91 10.82 -9.78 1.05
C ASP A 91 9.53 -9.54 0.24
N ALA A 92 8.46 -9.04 0.89
CA ALA A 92 7.19 -8.74 0.24
C ALA A 92 7.29 -7.60 -0.79
N LEU A 93 8.24 -6.66 -0.63
CA LEU A 93 8.54 -5.64 -1.65
C LEU A 93 9.09 -6.24 -2.96
N GLN A 94 9.54 -7.48 -2.91
CA GLN A 94 10.05 -8.25 -4.06
C GLN A 94 9.13 -9.44 -4.38
N HIS A 95 7.87 -9.38 -3.97
CA HIS A 95 6.84 -10.40 -4.15
C HIS A 95 7.25 -11.80 -3.63
N THR A 96 8.11 -11.83 -2.60
CA THR A 96 8.45 -13.04 -1.87
C THR A 96 7.64 -13.09 -0.58
N PHE A 97 6.56 -13.90 -0.58
CA PHE A 97 5.53 -13.77 0.45
C PHE A 97 5.67 -14.79 1.58
N PHE A 98 5.70 -14.27 2.82
CA PHE A 98 5.49 -15.08 4.00
C PHE A 98 4.01 -15.46 4.13
N VAL A 99 3.71 -16.72 3.89
CA VAL A 99 2.33 -17.22 3.95
C VAL A 99 2.05 -17.95 5.28
N HIS A 100 3.00 -18.75 5.75
CA HIS A 100 2.90 -19.49 7.02
C HIS A 100 4.25 -20.10 7.42
N LYS A 101 4.49 -20.28 8.72
CA LYS A 101 5.74 -20.86 9.26
C LYS A 101 6.06 -22.27 8.71
N GLY A 102 5.03 -23.05 8.36
CA GLY A 102 5.19 -24.38 7.79
C GLY A 102 5.68 -24.40 6.34
N TYR A 103 5.68 -23.24 5.66
CA TYR A 103 6.07 -23.09 4.26
C TYR A 103 7.25 -22.13 4.15
N GLN A 104 8.38 -22.55 4.69
CA GLN A 104 9.64 -21.80 4.64
C GLN A 104 10.69 -22.62 3.87
N PRO A 105 11.57 -21.97 3.08
CA PRO A 105 11.60 -20.52 2.83
C PRO A 105 10.37 -20.02 2.04
N SER A 106 10.08 -18.70 2.15
CA SER A 106 9.02 -18.05 1.39
C SER A 106 9.27 -18.18 -0.12
N TYR A 107 8.19 -18.26 -0.91
CA TYR A 107 8.27 -18.38 -2.36
C TYR A 107 8.12 -17.02 -3.02
N ASN A 108 8.84 -16.80 -4.13
CA ASN A 108 8.66 -15.64 -4.99
C ASN A 108 7.56 -15.90 -6.00
N TYR A 109 6.66 -14.93 -6.18
CA TYR A 109 5.48 -15.04 -7.03
C TYR A 109 5.60 -14.27 -8.36
N GLY A 110 6.81 -13.80 -8.69
CA GLY A 110 7.12 -13.11 -9.94
C GLY A 110 7.06 -11.59 -9.84
N GLU A 111 7.58 -10.90 -10.85
CA GLU A 111 7.47 -9.46 -11.00
C GLU A 111 6.00 -9.07 -11.24
N ASP A 112 5.35 -9.73 -12.18
CA ASP A 112 3.89 -9.78 -12.31
C ASP A 112 3.39 -10.89 -11.39
N ILE A 113 2.68 -10.55 -10.33
CA ILE A 113 2.34 -11.48 -9.26
C ILE A 113 1.44 -12.60 -9.78
N ASN A 114 1.97 -13.82 -9.79
CA ASN A 114 1.18 -14.99 -10.16
C ASN A 114 0.44 -15.58 -8.95
N TRP A 115 -0.76 -15.09 -8.67
CA TRP A 115 -1.62 -15.55 -7.58
C TRP A 115 -2.06 -17.01 -7.69
N GLN A 116 -1.87 -17.62 -8.85
CA GLN A 116 -2.16 -19.03 -9.09
C GLN A 116 -0.90 -19.94 -8.99
N TYR A 117 0.28 -19.35 -8.72
CA TYR A 117 1.51 -20.11 -8.59
C TYR A 117 1.42 -21.11 -7.43
N TRP A 118 1.68 -22.37 -7.73
CA TRP A 118 1.55 -23.47 -6.80
C TRP A 118 2.87 -24.25 -6.68
N PRO A 119 3.85 -23.71 -5.90
CA PRO A 119 5.19 -24.30 -5.81
C PRO A 119 5.23 -25.67 -5.18
N VAL A 120 4.25 -26.01 -4.36
CA VAL A 120 4.07 -27.35 -3.77
C VAL A 120 2.62 -27.77 -3.89
N LYS A 121 2.37 -29.06 -4.14
CA LYS A 121 1.00 -29.61 -4.31
C LYS A 121 0.29 -29.75 -2.94
N ASP A 122 0.02 -28.61 -2.32
CA ASP A 122 -0.69 -28.52 -1.06
C ASP A 122 -1.70 -27.37 -1.13
N ASN A 123 -2.97 -27.70 -1.05
CA ASN A 123 -4.04 -26.70 -1.07
C ASN A 123 -3.96 -25.72 0.09
N GLU A 124 -3.45 -26.15 1.25
CA GLU A 124 -3.28 -25.24 2.40
C GLU A 124 -2.32 -24.10 2.07
N LEU A 125 -1.23 -24.34 1.31
CA LEU A 125 -0.34 -23.26 0.85
C LEU A 125 -1.13 -22.21 0.07
N ARG A 126 -1.98 -22.63 -0.87
CA ARG A 126 -2.81 -21.72 -1.68
C ARG A 126 -3.77 -20.92 -0.80
N TRP A 127 -4.43 -21.57 0.15
CA TRP A 127 -5.32 -20.86 1.09
C TRP A 127 -4.58 -19.89 1.99
N GLN A 128 -3.38 -20.24 2.44
CA GLN A 128 -2.53 -19.35 3.24
C GLN A 128 -2.05 -18.14 2.43
N LEU A 129 -1.75 -18.30 1.13
CA LEU A 129 -1.40 -17.19 0.25
C LEU A 129 -2.52 -16.13 0.24
N HIS A 130 -3.76 -16.52 0.02
CA HIS A 130 -4.90 -15.61 -0.04
C HIS A 130 -5.36 -15.05 1.33
N ARG A 131 -4.67 -15.40 2.42
CA ARG A 131 -4.81 -14.74 3.74
C ARG A 131 -3.89 -13.56 3.95
N HIS A 132 -2.98 -13.28 3.04
CA HIS A 132 -2.08 -12.11 2.98
C HIS A 132 -1.37 -11.81 4.30
N LYS A 133 -0.83 -12.83 4.97
CA LYS A 133 -0.22 -12.68 6.32
C LYS A 133 0.94 -11.69 6.36
N TRP A 134 1.65 -11.48 5.26
CA TRP A 134 2.74 -10.50 5.15
C TRP A 134 2.25 -9.04 5.17
N PHE A 135 0.96 -8.77 4.95
CA PHE A 135 0.40 -7.43 5.03
C PHE A 135 0.54 -6.79 6.41
N THR A 136 0.44 -7.61 7.48
CA THR A 136 0.68 -7.11 8.85
C THR A 136 2.13 -6.67 9.06
N PRO A 137 3.17 -7.45 8.73
CA PRO A 137 4.55 -6.99 8.71
C PRO A 137 4.79 -5.72 7.91
N MET A 138 4.25 -5.63 6.68
CA MET A 138 4.36 -4.41 5.85
C MET A 138 3.74 -3.19 6.53
N GLY A 139 2.55 -3.33 7.12
CA GLY A 139 1.90 -2.28 7.89
C GLY A 139 2.71 -1.84 9.12
N LYS A 140 3.33 -2.79 9.85
CA LYS A 140 4.23 -2.49 10.96
C LYS A 140 5.49 -1.77 10.48
N ALA A 141 6.13 -2.24 9.40
CA ALA A 141 7.31 -1.61 8.82
C ALA A 141 7.03 -0.16 8.41
N TYR A 142 5.89 0.08 7.74
CA TYR A 142 5.44 1.43 7.41
C TYR A 142 5.27 2.31 8.67
N ARG A 143 4.57 1.81 9.68
CA ARG A 143 4.28 2.59 10.90
C ARG A 143 5.54 2.92 11.70
N VAL A 144 6.54 2.06 11.70
CA VAL A 144 7.81 2.25 12.43
C VAL A 144 8.77 3.17 11.66
N SER A 145 8.87 2.99 10.33
CA SER A 145 9.84 3.72 9.50
C SER A 145 9.30 5.01 8.88
N GLY A 146 7.98 5.10 8.64
CA GLY A 146 7.38 6.14 7.81
C GLY A 146 7.69 6.01 6.32
N ASP A 147 8.33 4.91 5.88
CA ASP A 147 8.72 4.72 4.49
C ASP A 147 7.50 4.28 3.64
N GLU A 148 7.08 5.18 2.76
CA GLU A 148 5.91 5.01 1.90
C GLU A 148 6.00 3.80 0.94
N LYS A 149 7.20 3.24 0.72
CA LYS A 149 7.36 2.06 -0.15
C LYS A 149 6.50 0.89 0.31
N TYR A 150 6.41 0.65 1.63
CA TYR A 150 5.58 -0.44 2.18
C TYR A 150 4.09 -0.21 1.95
N ALA A 151 3.61 1.02 2.13
CA ALA A 151 2.21 1.37 1.92
C ALA A 151 1.82 1.32 0.44
N LYS A 152 2.70 1.81 -0.44
CA LYS A 152 2.50 1.79 -1.89
C LYS A 152 2.46 0.37 -2.42
N GLU A 153 3.41 -0.46 -2.02
CA GLU A 153 3.49 -1.85 -2.45
C GLU A 153 2.34 -2.67 -1.88
N TRP A 154 1.95 -2.44 -0.62
CA TRP A 154 0.76 -3.04 -0.04
C TRP A 154 -0.50 -2.74 -0.87
N ALA A 155 -0.70 -1.48 -1.25
CA ALA A 155 -1.84 -1.06 -2.06
C ALA A 155 -1.79 -1.67 -3.47
N HIS A 156 -0.61 -1.74 -4.09
CA HIS A 156 -0.38 -2.39 -5.38
C HIS A 156 -0.80 -3.86 -5.33
N GLN A 157 -0.26 -4.64 -4.40
CA GLN A 157 -0.57 -6.06 -4.24
C GLN A 157 -2.05 -6.31 -3.96
N TYR A 158 -2.69 -5.46 -3.15
CA TYR A 158 -4.11 -5.59 -2.85
C TYR A 158 -4.99 -5.34 -4.08
N ILE A 159 -4.71 -4.30 -4.85
CA ILE A 159 -5.44 -3.95 -6.07
C ILE A 159 -5.23 -5.04 -7.13
N ASP A 160 -4.00 -5.50 -7.31
CA ASP A 160 -3.67 -6.56 -8.26
C ASP A 160 -4.40 -7.87 -7.92
N TRP A 161 -4.41 -8.25 -6.64
CA TRP A 161 -5.13 -9.42 -6.17
C TRP A 161 -6.64 -9.33 -6.45
N ILE A 162 -7.28 -8.19 -6.16
CA ILE A 162 -8.72 -8.00 -6.44
C ILE A 162 -8.97 -8.11 -7.94
N SER A 163 -8.13 -7.47 -8.76
CA SER A 163 -8.31 -7.43 -10.21
C SER A 163 -8.12 -8.82 -10.85
N SER A 164 -7.19 -9.61 -10.31
CA SER A 164 -6.92 -10.98 -10.79
C SER A 164 -7.92 -12.01 -10.26
N SER A 165 -8.68 -11.68 -9.21
CA SER A 165 -9.64 -12.57 -8.54
C SER A 165 -11.09 -12.28 -8.94
N SER A 166 -11.32 -11.42 -9.94
CA SER A 166 -12.67 -11.13 -10.45
C SER A 166 -13.30 -12.44 -10.95
N VAL A 167 -14.35 -12.87 -10.25
CA VAL A 167 -15.20 -13.99 -10.68
C VAL A 167 -16.07 -13.42 -11.80
N GLU A 168 -15.91 -13.99 -13.01
CA GLU A 168 -16.85 -13.78 -14.12
C GLU A 168 -18.22 -14.35 -13.76
#